data_41cdc4df4c259d604fd354f6e8380710
#
_entry.id   41cdc4df4c259d604fd354f6e8380710
#
_cell.length_a   1.000
_cell.length_b   1.000
_cell.length_c   1.000
_cell.angle_alpha   90.00
_cell.angle_beta   90.00
_cell.angle_gamma   90.00
#
_symmetry.space_group_name_H-M   'P 1'
#
loop_
_entity.id
_entity.type
_entity.pdbx_description
1 polymer ?
#
loop_
_entity_poly.entity_id
_entity_poly.type
_entity_poly.pdbx_seq_one_letter_code
_entity_poly.pdbx_strand_id
1 'polypeptide(L)'
;MQTLFGRQTERKPRKEEGFTLTEIMVVVFIIGLLSTVILVNVFGASTDAQLKTARANVSALVQSLERYRLTMYSYPTESQGLDSLVEAPDGLDNPAIYPQGGFIQALPSDPWGRPYQYVIPAERSRAAYDVFSLGADGQPGGDAENADIGNWEES
;
A
#
# COMPACT_ATOMS: atom_id res chain seq x y z
N MET A 1 -7.05 -5.42 -87.91
CA MET A 1 -7.67 -6.43 -87.07
C MET A 1 -6.55 -7.06 -86.25
N GLN A 2 -6.25 -6.47 -85.08
CA GLN A 2 -5.13 -6.94 -84.22
C GLN A 2 -5.74 -7.28 -82.86
N THR A 3 -5.65 -8.56 -82.53
CA THR A 3 -6.10 -9.15 -81.26
C THR A 3 -5.03 -8.91 -80.19
N LEU A 4 -5.36 -8.14 -79.19
CA LEU A 4 -4.53 -7.97 -78.00
C LEU A 4 -4.72 -9.14 -77.07
N PHE A 5 -3.66 -9.96 -76.94
CA PHE A 5 -3.57 -11.03 -75.94
C PHE A 5 -3.26 -10.42 -74.57
N GLY A 6 -4.22 -10.45 -73.64
CA GLY A 6 -4.05 -10.10 -72.28
C GLY A 6 -3.21 -11.11 -71.53
N ARG A 7 -2.08 -10.68 -71.01
CA ARG A 7 -1.17 -11.45 -70.21
C ARG A 7 -1.76 -11.62 -68.81
N GLN A 8 -2.34 -12.75 -68.51
CA GLN A 8 -2.76 -13.14 -67.16
C GLN A 8 -1.54 -13.39 -66.31
N THR A 9 -1.28 -12.57 -65.33
CA THR A 9 -0.27 -12.81 -64.32
C THR A 9 -0.84 -13.80 -63.27
N GLU A 10 -0.45 -15.05 -63.37
CA GLU A 10 -0.74 -16.06 -62.34
C GLU A 10 -0.08 -15.61 -61.03
N ARG A 11 -0.89 -15.23 -60.04
CA ARG A 11 -0.45 -15.06 -58.65
C ARG A 11 -0.20 -16.43 -58.06
N LYS A 12 1.09 -16.79 -57.87
CA LYS A 12 1.52 -17.94 -57.09
C LYS A 12 0.86 -17.94 -55.72
N PRO A 13 0.15 -18.97 -55.27
CA PRO A 13 -0.38 -19.04 -53.94
C PRO A 13 0.77 -18.99 -52.92
N ARG A 14 0.72 -18.04 -51.96
CA ARG A 14 1.60 -18.06 -50.81
C ARG A 14 1.32 -19.35 -50.04
N LYS A 15 2.30 -20.20 -49.88
CA LYS A 15 2.24 -21.30 -48.92
C LYS A 15 2.11 -20.71 -47.54
N GLU A 16 0.97 -20.86 -46.92
CA GLU A 16 0.80 -20.61 -45.49
C GLU A 16 1.50 -21.76 -44.76
N GLU A 17 2.70 -21.51 -44.26
CA GLU A 17 3.40 -22.44 -43.40
C GLU A 17 2.72 -22.39 -42.03
N GLY A 18 1.95 -23.45 -41.73
CA GLY A 18 1.34 -23.63 -40.41
C GLY A 18 2.38 -24.00 -39.37
N PHE A 19 2.21 -23.54 -38.15
CA PHE A 19 3.07 -23.90 -37.02
C PHE A 19 3.01 -25.41 -36.74
N THR A 20 4.16 -25.99 -36.44
CA THR A 20 4.23 -27.41 -36.04
C THR A 20 3.77 -27.55 -34.58
N LEU A 21 3.20 -28.73 -34.25
CA LEU A 21 2.76 -29.03 -32.89
C LEU A 21 3.93 -28.93 -31.88
N THR A 22 5.12 -29.35 -32.29
CA THR A 22 6.35 -29.26 -31.49
C THR A 22 6.74 -27.81 -31.20
N GLU A 23 6.60 -26.92 -32.17
CA GLU A 23 6.91 -25.48 -32.01
C GLU A 23 5.99 -24.82 -30.99
N ILE A 24 4.70 -25.11 -31.02
CA ILE A 24 3.75 -24.64 -30.02
C ILE A 24 4.05 -25.24 -28.64
N MET A 25 4.41 -26.52 -28.53
CA MET A 25 4.77 -27.15 -27.27
C MET A 25 5.99 -26.48 -26.62
N VAL A 26 7.02 -26.16 -27.40
CA VAL A 26 8.23 -25.47 -26.91
C VAL A 26 7.89 -24.06 -26.44
N VAL A 27 7.09 -23.33 -27.20
CA VAL A 27 6.66 -21.94 -26.81
C VAL A 27 5.87 -21.96 -25.50
N VAL A 28 4.89 -22.83 -25.34
CA VAL A 28 4.11 -22.98 -24.13
C VAL A 28 4.97 -23.37 -22.95
N PHE A 29 5.95 -24.26 -23.14
CA PHE A 29 6.89 -24.64 -22.10
C PHE A 29 7.75 -23.46 -21.64
N ILE A 30 8.30 -22.67 -22.57
CA ILE A 30 9.09 -21.47 -22.25
C ILE A 30 8.23 -20.42 -21.52
N ILE A 31 7.01 -20.16 -21.97
CA ILE A 31 6.09 -19.23 -21.32
C ILE A 31 5.77 -19.71 -19.89
N GLY A 32 5.52 -20.99 -19.69
CA GLY A 32 5.29 -21.57 -18.37
C GLY A 32 6.47 -21.38 -17.42
N LEU A 33 7.70 -21.58 -17.91
CA LEU A 33 8.93 -21.37 -17.15
C LEU A 33 9.11 -19.88 -16.75
N LEU A 34 8.91 -18.97 -17.71
CA LEU A 34 9.05 -17.53 -17.47
C LEU A 34 7.96 -17.01 -16.51
N SER A 35 6.73 -17.52 -16.60
CA SER A 35 5.63 -17.13 -15.72
C SER A 35 5.92 -17.42 -14.26
N THR A 36 6.61 -18.52 -13.95
CA THR A 36 6.97 -18.87 -12.56
C THR A 36 7.92 -17.84 -11.93
N VAL A 37 8.89 -17.32 -12.70
CA VAL A 37 9.86 -16.32 -12.20
C VAL A 37 9.19 -14.96 -11.93
N ILE A 38 8.22 -14.57 -12.74
CA ILE A 38 7.51 -13.29 -12.60
C ILE A 38 6.66 -13.28 -11.32
N LEU A 39 5.95 -14.36 -11.01
CA LEU A 39 5.06 -14.45 -9.85
C LEU A 39 5.80 -14.23 -8.54
N VAL A 40 6.96 -14.84 -8.34
CA VAL A 40 7.74 -14.73 -7.09
C VAL A 40 8.21 -13.29 -6.84
N ASN A 41 8.63 -12.57 -7.89
CA ASN A 41 9.12 -11.19 -7.76
C ASN A 41 7.99 -10.18 -7.47
N VAL A 42 6.79 -10.40 -8.01
CA VAL A 42 5.66 -9.47 -7.82
C VAL A 42 5.12 -9.54 -6.38
N PHE A 43 5.03 -10.71 -5.79
CA PHE A 43 4.55 -10.86 -4.41
C PHE A 43 5.51 -10.22 -3.39
N GLY A 44 6.81 -10.44 -3.50
CA GLY A 44 7.80 -9.82 -2.61
C GLY A 44 7.82 -8.29 -2.69
N ALA A 45 7.74 -7.74 -3.90
CA ALA A 45 7.72 -6.28 -4.09
C ALA A 45 6.45 -5.62 -3.53
N SER A 46 5.30 -6.31 -3.52
CA SER A 46 4.07 -5.79 -2.94
C SER A 46 4.13 -5.72 -1.41
N THR A 47 4.69 -6.73 -0.76
CA THR A 47 4.87 -6.77 0.70
C THR A 47 5.80 -5.65 1.19
N ASP A 48 6.95 -5.47 0.54
CA ASP A 48 7.87 -4.37 0.88
C ASP A 48 7.23 -2.99 0.71
N ALA A 49 6.42 -2.81 -0.33
CA ALA A 49 5.70 -1.57 -0.56
C ALA A 49 4.66 -1.31 0.54
N GLN A 50 3.93 -2.34 0.99
CA GLN A 50 2.97 -2.24 2.09
C GLN A 50 3.66 -1.87 3.40
N LEU A 51 4.76 -2.53 3.77
CA LEU A 51 5.53 -2.21 4.97
C LEU A 51 6.04 -0.76 4.96
N LYS A 52 6.57 -0.29 3.82
CA LYS A 52 7.01 1.11 3.66
C LYS A 52 5.85 2.10 3.79
N THR A 53 4.69 1.77 3.23
CA THR A 53 3.50 2.61 3.35
C THR A 53 3.01 2.67 4.80
N ALA A 54 2.99 1.55 5.52
CA ALA A 54 2.62 1.51 6.92
C ALA A 54 3.55 2.39 7.78
N ARG A 55 4.88 2.29 7.60
CA ARG A 55 5.87 3.16 8.28
C ARG A 55 5.66 4.63 7.97
N ALA A 56 5.45 4.97 6.69
CA ALA A 56 5.19 6.35 6.29
C ALA A 56 3.93 6.92 6.94
N ASN A 57 2.86 6.14 7.04
CA ASN A 57 1.62 6.53 7.70
C ASN A 57 1.82 6.71 9.21
N VAL A 58 2.55 5.80 9.87
CA VAL A 58 2.93 5.95 11.30
C VAL A 58 3.68 7.26 11.49
N SER A 59 4.71 7.56 10.69
CA SER A 59 5.46 8.82 10.78
C SER A 59 4.57 10.04 10.56
N ALA A 60 3.61 9.99 9.65
CA ALA A 60 2.65 11.09 9.42
C ALA A 60 1.70 11.29 10.60
N LEU A 61 1.24 10.20 11.23
CA LEU A 61 0.40 10.25 12.43
C LEU A 61 1.20 10.82 13.62
N VAL A 62 2.46 10.40 13.82
CA VAL A 62 3.37 10.96 14.83
C VAL A 62 3.50 12.47 14.66
N GLN A 63 3.80 12.96 13.45
CA GLN A 63 3.91 14.38 13.17
C GLN A 63 2.60 15.13 13.46
N SER A 64 1.46 14.51 13.21
CA SER A 64 0.15 15.10 13.47
C SER A 64 -0.17 15.17 14.96
N LEU A 65 0.20 14.13 15.72
CA LEU A 65 0.11 14.10 17.18
C LEU A 65 1.02 15.15 17.83
N GLU A 66 2.23 15.36 17.31
CA GLU A 66 3.11 16.43 17.78
C GLU A 66 2.52 17.82 17.49
N ARG A 67 1.93 18.05 16.32
CA ARG A 67 1.22 19.30 16.03
C ARG A 67 0.00 19.50 16.94
N TYR A 68 -0.75 18.42 17.21
CA TYR A 68 -1.85 18.44 18.15
C TYR A 68 -1.36 18.90 19.53
N ARG A 69 -0.30 18.27 20.06
CA ARG A 69 0.30 18.62 21.36
C ARG A 69 0.75 20.08 21.44
N LEU A 70 1.38 20.60 20.38
CA LEU A 70 1.84 21.99 20.33
C LEU A 70 0.68 23.00 20.36
N THR A 71 -0.47 22.63 19.81
CA THR A 71 -1.65 23.50 19.73
C THR A 71 -2.55 23.32 20.94
N MET A 72 -2.78 22.08 21.36
CA MET A 72 -3.71 21.73 22.44
C MET A 72 -3.03 21.61 23.82
N TYR A 73 -1.68 21.74 23.87
CA TYR A 73 -0.83 21.62 25.06
C TYR A 73 -0.84 20.23 25.72
N SER A 74 -1.47 19.25 25.12
CA SER A 74 -1.52 17.85 25.55
C SER A 74 -1.67 16.92 24.36
N TYR A 75 -1.33 15.64 24.51
CA TYR A 75 -1.73 14.62 23.55
C TYR A 75 -3.21 14.25 23.75
N PRO A 76 -3.87 13.68 22.73
CA PRO A 76 -5.18 13.09 22.90
C PRO A 76 -5.16 12.04 24.02
N THR A 77 -6.25 11.96 24.78
CA THR A 77 -6.43 10.85 25.72
C THR A 77 -6.72 9.55 24.96
N GLU A 78 -6.58 8.41 25.61
CA GLU A 78 -6.92 7.11 25.01
C GLU A 78 -8.37 7.07 24.50
N SER A 79 -9.30 7.66 25.26
CA SER A 79 -10.71 7.74 24.87
C SER A 79 -10.98 8.70 23.72
N GLN A 80 -10.17 9.72 23.51
CA GLN A 80 -10.24 10.62 22.37
C GLN A 80 -9.64 9.98 21.10
N GLY A 81 -8.61 9.16 21.28
CA GLY A 81 -7.99 8.43 20.19
C GLY A 81 -7.44 9.30 19.07
N LEU A 82 -7.15 8.66 17.93
CA LEU A 82 -6.68 9.34 16.72
C LEU A 82 -7.77 10.19 16.05
N ASP A 83 -9.06 9.93 16.33
CA ASP A 83 -10.17 10.70 15.76
C ASP A 83 -10.08 12.17 16.09
N SER A 84 -9.49 12.49 17.26
CA SER A 84 -9.19 13.85 17.68
C SER A 84 -8.21 14.63 16.77
N LEU A 85 -7.54 13.96 15.85
CA LEU A 85 -6.73 14.60 14.81
C LEU A 85 -7.58 15.10 13.63
N VAL A 86 -8.76 14.54 13.42
CA VAL A 86 -9.68 14.89 12.33
C VAL A 86 -10.74 15.87 12.81
N GLU A 87 -11.34 15.58 13.96
CA GLU A 87 -12.43 16.36 14.55
C GLU A 87 -12.11 16.77 15.97
N ALA A 88 -12.63 17.93 16.38
CA ALA A 88 -12.46 18.42 17.74
C ALA A 88 -13.14 17.46 18.73
N PRO A 89 -12.41 16.93 19.73
CA PRO A 89 -13.02 16.08 20.73
C PRO A 89 -14.02 16.87 21.60
N ASP A 90 -15.04 16.17 22.08
CA ASP A 90 -16.01 16.75 23.01
C ASP A 90 -15.35 17.19 24.32
N GLY A 91 -15.88 18.26 24.90
CA GLY A 91 -15.44 18.73 26.22
C GLY A 91 -14.11 19.47 26.24
N LEU A 92 -13.67 20.06 25.13
CA LEU A 92 -12.51 20.94 25.11
C LEU A 92 -12.79 22.21 25.93
N ASP A 93 -11.88 22.59 26.84
CA ASP A 93 -11.95 23.85 27.62
C ASP A 93 -12.00 25.09 26.72
N ASN A 94 -11.32 25.04 25.59
CA ASN A 94 -11.30 26.09 24.58
C ASN A 94 -11.37 25.54 23.14
N PRO A 95 -12.57 25.33 22.62
CA PRO A 95 -12.75 24.82 21.25
C PRO A 95 -12.17 25.73 20.16
N ALA A 96 -11.98 27.02 20.46
CA ALA A 96 -11.49 28.02 19.50
C ALA A 96 -10.02 27.80 19.08
N ILE A 97 -9.23 27.08 19.88
CA ILE A 97 -7.82 26.77 19.56
C ILE A 97 -7.70 25.59 18.63
N TYR A 98 -8.75 24.76 18.48
CA TYR A 98 -8.73 23.63 17.57
C TYR A 98 -8.81 24.13 16.12
N PRO A 99 -7.88 23.67 15.22
CA PRO A 99 -7.85 24.16 13.84
C PRO A 99 -9.12 23.79 13.07
N GLN A 100 -9.62 24.73 12.25
CA GLN A 100 -10.69 24.42 11.31
C GLN A 100 -10.18 23.39 10.28
N GLY A 101 -10.82 22.21 10.23
CA GLY A 101 -10.44 21.10 9.36
C GLY A 101 -9.45 20.12 9.99
N GLY A 102 -9.20 20.22 11.31
CA GLY A 102 -8.37 19.26 12.05
C GLY A 102 -6.87 19.41 11.80
N PHE A 103 -6.11 18.46 12.31
CA PHE A 103 -4.67 18.32 12.09
C PHE A 103 -4.35 17.49 10.86
N ILE A 104 -5.29 16.63 10.46
CA ILE A 104 -5.30 15.85 9.19
C ILE A 104 -6.72 15.84 8.63
N GLN A 105 -6.85 15.65 7.33
CA GLN A 105 -8.16 15.64 6.66
C GLN A 105 -8.94 14.34 6.93
N ALA A 106 -8.24 13.22 7.02
CA ALA A 106 -8.82 11.91 7.32
C ALA A 106 -7.76 11.00 7.92
N LEU A 107 -8.17 10.08 8.79
CA LEU A 107 -7.29 9.03 9.28
C LEU A 107 -6.98 8.05 8.15
N PRO A 108 -5.69 7.74 7.92
CA PRO A 108 -5.33 6.67 6.99
C PRO A 108 -5.71 5.32 7.57
N SER A 109 -6.11 4.40 6.70
CA SER A 109 -6.06 2.98 7.02
C SER A 109 -4.66 2.42 6.73
N ASP A 110 -4.30 1.35 7.42
CA ASP A 110 -3.08 0.64 7.10
C ASP A 110 -3.20 -0.06 5.72
N PRO A 111 -2.10 -0.56 5.13
CA PRO A 111 -2.13 -1.21 3.82
C PRO A 111 -2.98 -2.48 3.74
N TRP A 112 -3.40 -3.01 4.86
CA TRP A 112 -4.28 -4.19 4.97
C TRP A 112 -5.74 -3.81 5.27
N GLY A 113 -6.05 -2.48 5.30
CA GLY A 113 -7.41 -1.93 5.44
C GLY A 113 -7.88 -1.78 6.88
N ARG A 114 -6.99 -1.84 7.88
CA ARG A 114 -7.34 -1.69 9.30
C ARG A 114 -6.98 -0.30 9.83
N PRO A 115 -7.65 0.17 10.91
CA PRO A 115 -7.26 1.40 11.58
C PRO A 115 -5.93 1.23 12.34
N TYR A 116 -5.15 2.30 12.42
CA TYR A 116 -3.99 2.37 13.30
C TYR A 116 -4.43 2.38 14.77
N GLN A 117 -3.63 1.74 15.61
CA GLN A 117 -3.85 1.69 17.06
C GLN A 117 -3.15 2.88 17.73
N TYR A 118 -3.72 3.36 18.83
CA TYR A 118 -3.17 4.42 19.64
C TYR A 118 -3.27 4.04 21.12
N VAL A 119 -2.15 4.11 21.84
CA VAL A 119 -2.06 3.76 23.26
C VAL A 119 -1.30 4.87 23.99
N ILE A 120 -1.87 5.39 25.06
CA ILE A 120 -1.25 6.39 25.94
C ILE A 120 -1.60 6.04 27.40
N PRO A 121 -0.59 5.91 28.31
CA PRO A 121 0.85 6.08 28.07
C PRO A 121 1.43 4.98 27.17
N ALA A 122 2.59 5.25 26.54
CA ALA A 122 3.30 4.26 25.71
C ALA A 122 3.68 3.03 26.52
N GLU A 123 3.54 1.86 25.88
CA GLU A 123 3.93 0.57 26.43
C GLU A 123 5.19 0.00 25.77
N ARG A 124 5.47 0.41 24.51
CA ARG A 124 6.56 -0.13 23.68
C ARG A 124 7.61 0.91 23.31
N SER A 125 7.20 2.12 22.98
CA SER A 125 8.12 3.20 22.62
C SER A 125 8.66 3.92 23.86
N ARG A 126 9.66 4.78 23.65
CA ARG A 126 10.14 5.74 24.66
C ARG A 126 9.42 7.07 24.59
N ALA A 127 8.47 7.22 23.69
CA ALA A 127 7.64 8.40 23.54
C ALA A 127 6.54 8.45 24.63
N ALA A 128 5.70 9.46 24.60
CA ALA A 128 4.57 9.54 25.50
C ALA A 128 3.42 8.58 25.14
N TYR A 129 3.40 8.10 23.90
CA TYR A 129 2.35 7.26 23.32
C TYR A 129 2.94 6.25 22.32
N ASP A 130 2.16 5.22 22.01
CA ASP A 130 2.42 4.31 20.91
C ASP A 130 1.36 4.52 19.83
N VAL A 131 1.79 4.58 18.55
CA VAL A 131 0.92 4.53 17.38
C VAL A 131 1.44 3.50 16.41
N PHE A 132 0.59 2.56 15.99
CA PHE A 132 1.06 1.37 15.25
C PHE A 132 -0.03 0.68 14.42
N SER A 133 0.39 -0.12 13.44
CA SER A 133 -0.39 -1.13 12.75
C SER A 133 -0.03 -2.51 13.29
N LEU A 134 -1.00 -3.41 13.30
CA LEU A 134 -0.84 -4.83 13.68
C LEU A 134 -0.39 -5.72 12.50
N GLY A 135 0.21 -5.14 11.46
CA GLY A 135 0.72 -5.91 10.34
C GLY A 135 -0.36 -6.61 9.51
N ALA A 136 0.06 -7.58 8.70
CA ALA A 136 -0.84 -8.25 7.75
C ALA A 136 -1.90 -9.13 8.42
N ASP A 137 -1.59 -9.78 9.54
CA ASP A 137 -2.50 -10.69 10.23
C ASP A 137 -3.45 -10.00 11.23
N GLY A 138 -3.13 -8.74 11.63
CA GLY A 138 -3.92 -7.98 12.59
C GLY A 138 -3.86 -8.54 14.03
N GLN A 139 -2.79 -9.25 14.35
CA GLN A 139 -2.53 -9.80 15.68
C GLN A 139 -1.33 -9.10 16.29
N PRO A 140 -1.28 -8.88 17.62
CA PRO A 140 -0.11 -8.32 18.27
C PRO A 140 1.13 -9.20 18.10
N GLY A 141 2.27 -8.60 17.71
CA GLY A 141 3.55 -9.29 17.51
C GLY A 141 3.79 -9.69 16.07
N GLY A 142 4.21 -10.94 15.82
CA GLY A 142 4.48 -11.47 14.49
C GLY A 142 5.87 -11.11 13.93
N ASP A 143 6.17 -11.65 12.73
CA ASP A 143 7.42 -11.46 12.01
C ASP A 143 7.14 -11.09 10.55
N ALA A 144 8.12 -10.46 9.90
CA ALA A 144 8.07 -10.04 8.50
C ALA A 144 6.83 -9.18 8.18
N GLU A 145 5.93 -9.61 7.32
CA GLU A 145 4.71 -8.88 6.96
C GLU A 145 3.66 -8.82 8.07
N ASN A 146 3.73 -9.75 9.02
CA ASN A 146 2.84 -9.83 10.17
C ASN A 146 3.36 -9.04 11.39
N ALA A 147 4.59 -8.50 11.31
CA ALA A 147 5.15 -7.72 12.41
C ALA A 147 4.37 -6.44 12.66
N ASP A 148 4.19 -6.09 13.94
CA ASP A 148 3.66 -4.78 14.31
C ASP A 148 4.61 -3.66 13.87
N ILE A 149 4.07 -2.63 13.25
CA ILE A 149 4.81 -1.48 12.73
C ILE A 149 4.39 -0.23 13.51
N GLY A 150 5.27 0.30 14.32
CA GLY A 150 4.96 1.41 15.21
C GLY A 150 6.10 2.43 15.35
N ASN A 151 5.84 3.48 16.14
CA ASN A 151 6.78 4.58 16.37
C ASN A 151 8.00 4.19 17.25
N TRP A 152 8.11 2.96 17.71
CA TRP A 152 9.28 2.42 18.41
C TRP A 152 10.41 1.97 17.47
N GLU A 153 10.14 1.83 16.17
CA GLU A 153 11.15 1.42 15.17
C GLU A 153 12.11 2.55 14.78
N GLU A 154 11.80 3.80 15.09
CA GLU A 154 12.59 4.98 14.74
C GLU A 154 13.62 5.39 15.81
N SER A 155 14.01 4.47 16.70
CA SER A 155 14.90 4.78 17.84
C SER A 155 16.30 4.25 17.64
#